data_b77a9cbec7df742f6623002ee086dfda
#
_entry.id   b77a9cbec7df742f6623002ee086dfda
#
_cell.length_a   1.000
_cell.length_b   1.000
_cell.length_c   1.000
_cell.angle_alpha   90.00
_cell.angle_beta   90.00
_cell.angle_gamma   90.00
#
_symmetry.space_group_name_H-M   'P 1'
#
loop_
_entity.id
_entity.type
_entity.pdbx_description
1 polymer ?
#
loop_
_entity_poly.entity_id
_entity_poly.type
_entity_poly.pdbx_seq_one_letter_code
_entity_poly.pdbx_strand_id
1 'polypeptide(L)'
;MYASKDRLVIFDLDGTLIDSFFAVELAFARHGMDLGDLARFQRRRKLLKYLGGLREFPKNLRRQLDKENRKRLKHTLTEIYRSQAAVFPDMAALLQRLIETPDIRVGIVSRNVTVDPDETVRLVLERHDIDSARLDFLVCIPLGEDKLPHFRALRERLAINPARCFACGDEYRDYAAAIGAGMNPLVASYGFEDYDRLADSYAIPAEVIARTPRELIDRLCHALDLDPSPPARP
;
A
#
# COMPACT_ATOMS: atom_id res chain seq x y z
N MET A 1 20.29 15.70 17.04
CA MET A 1 19.13 16.12 17.88
C MET A 1 17.99 16.42 16.94
N TYR A 2 16.83 15.79 17.10
CA TYR A 2 15.65 16.06 16.26
C TYR A 2 15.02 17.40 16.70
N ALA A 3 15.14 18.42 15.85
CA ALA A 3 14.64 19.76 16.15
C ALA A 3 13.18 19.98 15.70
N SER A 4 12.75 19.20 14.70
CA SER A 4 11.39 19.29 14.14
C SER A 4 10.34 18.73 15.11
N LYS A 5 9.22 19.44 15.25
CA LYS A 5 8.00 18.94 15.86
C LYS A 5 7.10 18.21 14.87
N ASP A 6 7.49 18.13 13.62
CA ASP A 6 6.72 17.50 12.56
C ASP A 6 6.51 16.00 12.84
N ARG A 7 5.44 15.49 12.29
CA ARG A 7 5.08 14.06 12.26
C ARG A 7 5.23 13.56 10.83
N LEU A 8 5.59 12.30 10.67
CA LEU A 8 5.73 11.67 9.36
C LEU A 8 4.73 10.53 9.23
N VAL A 9 3.98 10.51 8.13
CA VAL A 9 3.13 9.38 7.77
C VAL A 9 3.55 8.86 6.41
N ILE A 10 3.93 7.58 6.35
CA ILE A 10 4.24 6.88 5.11
C ILE A 10 3.15 5.85 4.86
N PHE A 11 2.50 5.93 3.71
CA PHE A 11 1.55 4.92 3.28
C PHE A 11 2.16 3.96 2.25
N ASP A 12 1.81 2.67 2.34
CA ASP A 12 1.73 1.84 1.16
C ASP A 12 0.50 2.22 0.33
N LEU A 13 0.47 1.78 -0.91
CA LEU A 13 -0.62 2.11 -1.82
C LEU A 13 -1.58 0.92 -1.97
N ASP A 14 -1.07 -0.17 -2.54
CA ASP A 14 -1.86 -1.34 -2.93
C ASP A 14 -2.32 -2.14 -1.71
N GLY A 15 -3.62 -2.29 -1.52
CA GLY A 15 -4.18 -2.97 -0.34
C GLY A 15 -4.26 -2.10 0.93
N THR A 16 -3.70 -0.89 0.90
CA THR A 16 -3.73 0.05 2.04
C THR A 16 -4.58 1.28 1.74
N LEU A 17 -4.23 2.04 0.72
CA LEU A 17 -4.99 3.21 0.25
C LEU A 17 -5.96 2.84 -0.87
N ILE A 18 -5.57 1.91 -1.72
CA ILE A 18 -6.28 1.52 -2.94
C ILE A 18 -6.67 0.05 -2.88
N ASP A 19 -7.93 -0.25 -3.22
CA ASP A 19 -8.37 -1.59 -3.55
C ASP A 19 -7.85 -1.97 -4.93
N SER A 20 -6.63 -2.47 -4.95
CA SER A 20 -5.96 -2.92 -6.18
C SER A 20 -6.27 -4.38 -6.52
N PHE A 21 -6.89 -5.14 -5.60
CA PHE A 21 -7.22 -6.55 -5.86
C PHE A 21 -8.15 -6.69 -7.06
N PHE A 22 -9.18 -5.85 -7.16
CA PHE A 22 -10.10 -5.85 -8.28
C PHE A 22 -9.38 -5.65 -9.63
N ALA A 23 -8.43 -4.72 -9.69
CA ALA A 23 -7.66 -4.48 -10.90
C ALA A 23 -6.78 -5.68 -11.29
N VAL A 24 -6.17 -6.34 -10.30
CA VAL A 24 -5.37 -7.56 -10.48
C VAL A 24 -6.26 -8.71 -10.96
N GLU A 25 -7.38 -8.97 -10.27
CA GLU A 25 -8.34 -10.01 -10.64
C GLU A 25 -8.82 -9.85 -12.08
N LEU A 26 -9.29 -8.65 -12.44
CA LEU A 26 -9.81 -8.35 -13.77
C LEU A 26 -8.72 -8.50 -14.85
N ALA A 27 -7.49 -8.06 -14.57
CA ALA A 27 -6.37 -8.24 -15.50
C ALA A 27 -6.08 -9.71 -15.76
N PHE A 28 -6.05 -10.54 -14.72
CA PHE A 28 -5.84 -11.98 -14.85
C PHE A 28 -7.00 -12.65 -15.59
N ALA A 29 -8.25 -12.28 -15.28
CA ALA A 29 -9.44 -12.81 -15.96
C ALA A 29 -9.42 -12.52 -17.47
N ARG A 30 -9.01 -11.31 -17.89
CA ARG A 30 -8.84 -10.96 -19.32
C ARG A 30 -7.79 -11.81 -20.04
N HIS A 31 -6.88 -12.41 -19.30
CA HIS A 31 -5.88 -13.34 -19.83
C HIS A 31 -6.24 -14.82 -19.59
N GLY A 32 -7.52 -15.12 -19.28
CA GLY A 32 -8.01 -16.48 -19.08
C GLY A 32 -7.53 -17.14 -17.79
N MET A 33 -7.10 -16.35 -16.81
CA MET A 33 -6.61 -16.82 -15.51
C MET A 33 -7.58 -16.43 -14.41
N ASP A 34 -7.97 -17.41 -13.57
CA ASP A 34 -8.85 -17.18 -12.40
C ASP A 34 -8.01 -17.11 -11.13
N LEU A 35 -8.06 -15.98 -10.42
CA LEU A 35 -7.44 -15.80 -9.11
C LEU A 35 -8.34 -16.21 -7.95
N GLY A 36 -9.65 -16.36 -8.20
CA GLY A 36 -10.67 -16.51 -7.18
C GLY A 36 -10.93 -15.22 -6.41
N ASP A 37 -11.72 -15.31 -5.34
CA ASP A 37 -12.00 -14.17 -4.48
C ASP A 37 -10.77 -13.71 -3.65
N LEU A 38 -10.88 -12.52 -3.02
CA LEU A 38 -9.81 -11.95 -2.20
C LEU A 38 -9.35 -12.93 -1.09
N ALA A 39 -10.27 -13.63 -0.42
CA ALA A 39 -9.93 -14.59 0.63
C ALA A 39 -9.15 -15.79 0.09
N ARG A 40 -9.51 -16.28 -1.11
CA ARG A 40 -8.77 -17.33 -1.80
C ARG A 40 -7.40 -16.84 -2.24
N PHE A 41 -7.32 -15.60 -2.71
CA PHE A 41 -6.09 -14.94 -3.10
C PHE A 41 -5.16 -14.70 -1.90
N GLN A 42 -5.66 -14.18 -0.80
CA GLN A 42 -4.91 -14.01 0.45
C GLN A 42 -4.27 -15.33 0.92
N ARG A 43 -5.02 -16.43 0.82
CA ARG A 43 -4.49 -17.78 1.11
C ARG A 43 -3.45 -18.27 0.12
N ARG A 44 -3.53 -17.85 -1.15
CA ARG A 44 -2.66 -18.29 -2.26
C ARG A 44 -1.59 -17.28 -2.64
N ARG A 45 -1.36 -16.28 -1.86
CA ARG A 45 -0.54 -15.09 -2.12
C ARG A 45 0.87 -15.31 -2.66
N LYS A 46 1.40 -16.50 -2.61
CA LYS A 46 2.59 -16.86 -3.38
C LYS A 46 2.48 -16.47 -4.86
N LEU A 47 1.28 -16.28 -5.40
CA LEU A 47 1.05 -15.95 -6.80
C LEU A 47 1.54 -14.55 -7.20
N LEU A 48 1.39 -13.50 -6.40
CA LEU A 48 1.89 -12.15 -6.74
C LEU A 48 3.41 -12.00 -6.72
N LYS A 49 4.11 -12.74 -5.87
CA LYS A 49 5.58 -12.81 -5.96
C LYS A 49 6.08 -13.20 -7.36
N TYR A 50 5.20 -13.72 -8.20
CA TYR A 50 5.52 -14.26 -9.51
C TYR A 50 5.39 -13.26 -10.66
N LEU A 51 4.72 -12.14 -10.47
CA LEU A 51 4.86 -11.01 -11.40
C LEU A 51 6.30 -10.47 -11.39
N GLY A 52 7.05 -10.71 -10.30
CA GLY A 52 8.46 -10.36 -10.14
C GLY A 52 9.49 -11.47 -10.31
N GLY A 53 9.10 -12.76 -10.44
CA GLY A 53 10.07 -13.86 -10.58
C GLY A 53 9.48 -15.25 -10.79
N LEU A 54 10.05 -15.99 -11.73
CA LEU A 54 9.50 -17.22 -12.33
C LEU A 54 9.65 -18.54 -11.52
N ARG A 55 10.17 -18.50 -10.28
CA ARG A 55 10.68 -19.76 -9.69
C ARG A 55 9.65 -20.74 -9.10
N GLU A 56 8.40 -20.35 -8.88
CA GLU A 56 7.44 -21.15 -8.10
C GLU A 56 6.04 -21.35 -8.71
N PHE A 57 5.87 -21.19 -10.03
CA PHE A 57 4.59 -21.46 -10.69
C PHE A 57 4.32 -22.96 -10.88
N PRO A 58 3.05 -23.39 -10.75
CA PRO A 58 2.64 -24.70 -11.29
C PRO A 58 3.03 -24.79 -12.76
N LYS A 59 3.53 -25.94 -13.19
CA LYS A 59 4.05 -26.15 -14.55
C LYS A 59 3.09 -25.68 -15.67
N ASN A 60 1.78 -25.77 -15.41
CA ASN A 60 0.73 -25.37 -16.37
C ASN A 60 0.63 -23.84 -16.55
N LEU A 61 0.86 -23.08 -15.49
CA LEU A 61 0.84 -21.60 -15.54
C LEU A 61 2.14 -21.02 -16.11
N ARG A 62 3.28 -21.72 -15.93
CA ARG A 62 4.58 -21.35 -16.53
C ARG A 62 4.53 -21.28 -18.06
N ARG A 63 3.76 -22.16 -18.71
CA ARG A 63 3.58 -22.16 -20.17
C ARG A 63 2.73 -20.99 -20.65
N GLN A 64 1.77 -20.51 -19.84
CA GLN A 64 0.89 -19.39 -20.20
C GLN A 64 1.52 -18.02 -19.93
N LEU A 65 2.55 -17.94 -19.08
CA LEU A 65 3.25 -16.72 -18.71
C LEU A 65 4.68 -16.69 -19.26
N ASP A 66 4.84 -16.84 -20.56
CA ASP A 66 6.08 -16.48 -21.24
C ASP A 66 6.38 -14.97 -21.11
N LYS A 67 7.52 -14.53 -21.58
CA LYS A 67 7.95 -13.12 -21.45
C LYS A 67 6.96 -12.15 -22.10
N GLU A 68 6.38 -12.53 -23.22
CA GLU A 68 5.44 -11.70 -24.00
C GLU A 68 4.08 -11.61 -23.27
N ASN A 69 3.54 -12.73 -22.80
CA ASN A 69 2.28 -12.76 -22.07
C ASN A 69 2.38 -11.99 -20.75
N ARG A 70 3.52 -12.02 -20.05
CA ARG A 70 3.75 -11.20 -18.87
C ARG A 70 3.76 -9.71 -19.20
N LYS A 71 4.36 -9.32 -20.31
CA LYS A 71 4.34 -7.94 -20.77
C LYS A 71 2.92 -7.49 -21.07
N ARG A 72 2.15 -8.31 -21.78
CA ARG A 72 0.73 -8.03 -22.09
C ARG A 72 -0.11 -7.93 -20.81
N LEU A 73 0.05 -8.88 -19.88
CA LEU A 73 -0.64 -8.84 -18.59
C LEU A 73 -0.31 -7.56 -17.81
N LYS A 74 0.97 -7.16 -17.78
CA LYS A 74 1.40 -5.93 -17.12
C LYS A 74 0.77 -4.69 -17.76
N HIS A 75 0.65 -4.63 -19.09
CA HIS A 75 -0.04 -3.53 -19.77
C HIS A 75 -1.54 -3.52 -19.46
N THR A 76 -2.21 -4.67 -19.56
CA THR A 76 -3.64 -4.80 -19.21
C THR A 76 -3.89 -4.39 -17.76
N LEU A 77 -3.05 -4.84 -16.83
CA LEU A 77 -3.12 -4.43 -15.42
C LEU A 77 -2.99 -2.90 -15.28
N THR A 78 -2.03 -2.30 -16.00
CA THR A 78 -1.81 -0.85 -15.95
C THR A 78 -3.02 -0.08 -16.44
N GLU A 79 -3.62 -0.49 -17.55
CA GLU A 79 -4.84 0.13 -18.11
C GLU A 79 -6.01 0.06 -17.14
N ILE A 80 -6.25 -1.14 -16.57
CA ILE A 80 -7.33 -1.34 -15.59
C ILE A 80 -7.05 -0.53 -14.33
N TYR A 81 -5.82 -0.55 -13.85
CA TYR A 81 -5.41 0.16 -12.65
C TYR A 81 -5.65 1.67 -12.81
N ARG A 82 -5.18 2.26 -13.91
CA ARG A 82 -5.38 3.68 -14.22
C ARG A 82 -6.85 4.07 -14.36
N SER A 83 -7.69 3.18 -14.90
CA SER A 83 -9.10 3.50 -15.21
C SER A 83 -10.08 3.08 -14.11
N GLN A 84 -9.78 2.07 -13.30
CA GLN A 84 -10.77 1.43 -12.43
C GLN A 84 -10.32 1.20 -10.97
N ALA A 85 -9.02 1.29 -10.65
CA ALA A 85 -8.60 1.13 -9.26
C ALA A 85 -9.27 2.18 -8.37
N ALA A 86 -9.84 1.75 -7.26
CA ALA A 86 -10.60 2.61 -6.35
C ALA A 86 -9.82 2.85 -5.05
N VAL A 87 -9.86 4.07 -4.54
CA VAL A 87 -9.40 4.40 -3.20
C VAL A 87 -10.41 3.81 -2.20
N PHE A 88 -9.91 3.18 -1.14
CA PHE A 88 -10.79 2.68 -0.06
C PHE A 88 -11.62 3.82 0.56
N PRO A 89 -12.83 3.51 1.08
CA PRO A 89 -13.69 4.51 1.69
C PRO A 89 -12.95 5.40 2.69
N ASP A 90 -13.20 6.70 2.63
CA ASP A 90 -12.65 7.76 3.50
C ASP A 90 -11.12 7.98 3.42
N MET A 91 -10.36 7.15 2.69
CA MET A 91 -8.90 7.31 2.58
C MET A 91 -8.49 8.55 1.80
N ALA A 92 -9.26 8.95 0.78
CA ALA A 92 -9.00 10.19 0.05
C ALA A 92 -9.14 11.41 0.98
N ALA A 93 -10.21 11.46 1.77
CA ALA A 93 -10.43 12.52 2.75
C ALA A 93 -9.35 12.55 3.83
N LEU A 94 -8.89 11.38 4.29
CA LEU A 94 -7.76 11.28 5.21
C LEU A 94 -6.49 11.87 4.60
N LEU A 95 -6.12 11.48 3.38
CA LEU A 95 -4.91 11.99 2.72
C LEU A 95 -4.97 13.50 2.53
N GLN A 96 -6.10 14.04 2.05
CA GLN A 96 -6.29 15.49 1.89
C GLN A 96 -6.09 16.22 3.23
N ARG A 97 -6.69 15.70 4.29
CA ARG A 97 -6.54 16.25 5.63
C ARG A 97 -5.10 16.24 6.13
N LEU A 98 -4.37 15.13 5.93
CA LEU A 98 -2.96 15.04 6.32
C LEU A 98 -2.09 16.01 5.53
N ILE A 99 -2.34 16.15 4.23
CA ILE A 99 -1.66 17.12 3.35
C ILE A 99 -1.92 18.57 3.81
N GLU A 100 -3.09 18.85 4.34
CA GLU A 100 -3.49 20.19 4.81
C GLU A 100 -3.01 20.52 6.22
N THR A 101 -2.57 19.51 6.97
CA THR A 101 -2.08 19.70 8.35
C THR A 101 -0.61 20.14 8.36
N PRO A 102 -0.28 21.38 8.77
CA PRO A 102 1.05 21.99 8.55
C PRO A 102 2.23 21.25 9.16
N ASP A 103 2.04 20.53 10.26
CA ASP A 103 3.09 19.81 10.99
C ASP A 103 3.08 18.29 10.69
N ILE A 104 2.41 17.89 9.62
CA ILE A 104 2.44 16.50 9.11
C ILE A 104 3.11 16.47 7.76
N ARG A 105 4.12 15.59 7.63
CA ARG A 105 4.72 15.20 6.37
C ARG A 105 4.09 13.88 5.94
N VAL A 106 3.53 13.84 4.75
CA VAL A 106 2.83 12.66 4.26
C VAL A 106 3.28 12.28 2.86
N GLY A 107 3.47 10.98 2.64
CA GLY A 107 3.80 10.48 1.32
C GLY A 107 3.60 8.97 1.19
N ILE A 108 3.93 8.48 0.01
CA ILE A 108 3.68 7.11 -0.41
C ILE A 108 5.01 6.44 -0.75
N VAL A 109 5.19 5.20 -0.27
CA VAL A 109 6.26 4.29 -0.69
C VAL A 109 5.61 2.96 -1.09
N SER A 110 5.53 2.69 -2.39
CA SER A 110 4.83 1.53 -2.93
C SER A 110 5.71 0.64 -3.80
N ARG A 111 5.37 -0.65 -3.84
CA ARG A 111 5.94 -1.66 -4.76
C ARG A 111 5.01 -1.91 -5.94
N ASN A 112 4.54 -0.86 -6.55
CA ASN A 112 3.58 -0.97 -7.65
C ASN A 112 4.20 -1.65 -8.89
N VAL A 113 3.47 -2.61 -9.47
CA VAL A 113 3.95 -3.47 -10.56
C VAL A 113 3.52 -3.00 -11.95
N THR A 114 2.85 -1.86 -12.06
CA THR A 114 2.36 -1.33 -13.34
C THR A 114 3.50 -0.82 -14.24
N VAL A 115 3.20 -0.55 -15.49
CA VAL A 115 4.10 0.18 -16.39
C VAL A 115 4.10 1.64 -15.95
N ASP A 116 5.30 2.25 -15.87
CA ASP A 116 5.48 3.61 -15.39
C ASP A 116 4.73 3.86 -14.06
N PRO A 117 5.18 3.19 -12.97
CA PRO A 117 4.42 3.13 -11.73
C PRO A 117 4.21 4.51 -11.11
N ASP A 118 5.18 5.43 -11.16
CA ASP A 118 5.03 6.79 -10.63
C ASP A 118 3.90 7.54 -11.33
N GLU A 119 3.87 7.50 -12.66
CA GLU A 119 2.81 8.12 -13.46
C GLU A 119 1.46 7.45 -13.22
N THR A 120 1.45 6.11 -13.15
CA THR A 120 0.23 5.35 -12.88
C THR A 120 -0.38 5.72 -11.53
N VAL A 121 0.44 5.81 -10.50
CA VAL A 121 -0.03 6.19 -9.16
C VAL A 121 -0.56 7.62 -9.15
N ARG A 122 0.13 8.57 -9.79
CA ARG A 122 -0.35 9.96 -9.91
C ARG A 122 -1.72 10.04 -10.56
N LEU A 123 -1.91 9.39 -11.70
CA LEU A 123 -3.18 9.36 -12.42
C LEU A 123 -4.32 8.77 -11.59
N VAL A 124 -4.04 7.73 -10.80
CA VAL A 124 -5.06 7.15 -9.89
C VAL A 124 -5.42 8.13 -8.78
N LEU A 125 -4.44 8.75 -8.15
CA LEU A 125 -4.67 9.73 -7.08
C LEU A 125 -5.48 10.93 -7.60
N GLU A 126 -5.09 11.48 -8.75
CA GLU A 126 -5.79 12.61 -9.40
C GLU A 126 -7.25 12.27 -9.73
N ARG A 127 -7.53 11.04 -10.22
CA ARG A 127 -8.89 10.58 -10.48
C ARG A 127 -9.78 10.55 -9.22
N HIS A 128 -9.17 10.49 -8.05
CA HIS A 128 -9.84 10.53 -6.75
C HIS A 128 -9.69 11.89 -6.05
N ASP A 129 -9.44 12.95 -6.83
CA ASP A 129 -9.30 14.33 -6.34
C ASP A 129 -8.16 14.52 -5.32
N ILE A 130 -7.14 13.64 -5.35
CA ILE A 130 -5.95 13.76 -4.52
C ILE A 130 -4.83 14.38 -5.35
N ASP A 131 -4.46 15.62 -5.03
CA ASP A 131 -3.32 16.30 -5.67
C ASP A 131 -2.00 15.66 -5.22
N SER A 132 -1.48 14.78 -6.07
CA SER A 132 -0.24 14.05 -5.81
C SER A 132 1.00 14.96 -5.70
N ALA A 133 0.95 16.19 -6.25
CA ALA A 133 2.03 17.15 -6.16
C ALA A 133 2.17 17.77 -4.76
N ARG A 134 1.13 17.67 -3.93
CA ARG A 134 1.13 18.13 -2.54
C ARG A 134 1.67 17.09 -1.55
N LEU A 135 1.93 15.87 -1.99
CA LEU A 135 2.61 14.87 -1.16
C LEU A 135 4.08 15.28 -0.99
N ASP A 136 4.63 15.11 0.23
CA ASP A 136 6.06 15.39 0.48
C ASP A 136 6.98 14.44 -0.29
N PHE A 137 6.49 13.27 -0.65
CA PHE A 137 7.15 12.29 -1.52
C PHE A 137 6.19 11.26 -2.09
N LEU A 138 6.51 10.78 -3.28
CA LEU A 138 5.94 9.59 -3.91
C LEU A 138 7.10 8.77 -4.44
N VAL A 139 7.26 7.54 -3.94
CA VAL A 139 8.38 6.66 -4.28
C VAL A 139 7.84 5.29 -4.67
N CYS A 140 8.00 4.94 -5.94
CA CYS A 140 7.72 3.60 -6.42
C CYS A 140 9.04 2.80 -6.50
N ILE A 141 9.09 1.69 -5.78
CA ILE A 141 10.26 0.81 -5.73
C ILE A 141 9.98 -0.52 -6.45
N PRO A 142 11.01 -1.20 -6.98
CA PRO A 142 10.85 -2.52 -7.56
C PRO A 142 10.24 -3.53 -6.58
N LEU A 143 9.43 -4.45 -7.09
CA LEU A 143 8.72 -5.46 -6.28
C LEU A 143 9.65 -6.30 -5.37
N GLY A 144 10.89 -6.53 -5.80
CA GLY A 144 11.90 -7.30 -5.06
C GLY A 144 12.61 -6.51 -3.97
N GLU A 145 12.47 -5.20 -3.93
CA GLU A 145 13.16 -4.33 -2.96
C GLU A 145 12.45 -4.28 -1.62
N ASP A 146 13.23 -3.99 -0.58
CA ASP A 146 12.74 -3.75 0.77
C ASP A 146 12.43 -2.27 0.98
N LYS A 147 11.34 -1.96 1.68
CA LYS A 147 10.97 -0.59 2.04
C LYS A 147 11.85 0.00 3.17
N LEU A 148 12.49 -0.85 3.96
CA LEU A 148 13.27 -0.40 5.12
C LEU A 148 14.35 0.67 4.79
N PRO A 149 15.19 0.53 3.75
CA PRO A 149 16.16 1.56 3.39
C PRO A 149 15.49 2.90 3.02
N HIS A 150 14.35 2.83 2.32
CA HIS A 150 13.59 4.01 1.92
C HIS A 150 12.96 4.72 3.13
N PHE A 151 12.39 3.98 4.07
CA PHE A 151 11.81 4.54 5.30
C PHE A 151 12.88 5.25 6.14
N ARG A 152 14.06 4.63 6.30
CA ARG A 152 15.18 5.25 7.00
C ARG A 152 15.64 6.53 6.31
N ALA A 153 15.87 6.48 5.01
CA ALA A 153 16.34 7.63 4.24
C ALA A 153 15.36 8.81 4.27
N LEU A 154 14.05 8.53 4.16
CA LEU A 154 13.00 9.56 4.25
C LEU A 154 12.97 10.22 5.63
N ARG A 155 12.96 9.41 6.69
CA ARG A 155 12.97 9.91 8.06
C ARG A 155 14.19 10.77 8.36
N GLU A 156 15.37 10.31 7.93
CA GLU A 156 16.64 11.01 8.13
C GLU A 156 16.69 12.33 7.35
N ARG A 157 16.27 12.29 6.07
CA ARG A 157 16.18 13.48 5.22
C ARG A 157 15.26 14.56 5.80
N LEU A 158 14.14 14.15 6.36
CA LEU A 158 13.16 15.06 6.97
C LEU A 158 13.51 15.41 8.43
N ALA A 159 14.56 14.82 9.02
CA ALA A 159 15.01 15.03 10.38
C ALA A 159 13.90 14.85 11.45
N ILE A 160 12.97 13.91 11.22
CA ILE A 160 11.83 13.68 12.12
C ILE A 160 12.18 12.60 13.13
N ASN A 161 11.77 12.81 14.38
CA ASN A 161 11.94 11.84 15.46
C ASN A 161 11.21 10.54 15.11
N PRO A 162 11.87 9.37 15.19
CA PRO A 162 11.25 8.07 14.92
C PRO A 162 9.94 7.83 15.67
N ALA A 163 9.85 8.25 16.94
CA ALA A 163 8.63 8.13 17.74
C ALA A 163 7.43 8.94 17.19
N ARG A 164 7.67 9.86 16.26
CA ARG A 164 6.64 10.66 15.57
C ARG A 164 6.46 10.26 14.11
N CYS A 165 7.02 9.10 13.72
CA CYS A 165 6.91 8.54 12.38
C CYS A 165 5.97 7.34 12.40
N PHE A 166 5.05 7.30 11.46
CA PHE A 166 4.06 6.24 11.30
C PHE A 166 4.18 5.65 9.90
N ALA A 167 4.04 4.33 9.79
CA ALA A 167 3.98 3.65 8.51
C ALA A 167 2.74 2.76 8.45
N CYS A 168 1.90 3.00 7.44
CA CYS A 168 0.69 2.26 7.17
C CYS A 168 0.91 1.34 5.97
N GLY A 169 0.67 0.04 6.13
CA GLY A 169 0.78 -0.95 5.06
C GLY A 169 -0.12 -2.14 5.33
N ASP A 170 -0.22 -3.07 4.38
CA ASP A 170 -1.09 -4.23 4.51
C ASP A 170 -0.32 -5.57 4.55
N GLU A 171 1.00 -5.48 4.51
CA GLU A 171 1.87 -6.65 4.50
C GLU A 171 2.77 -6.73 5.74
N TYR A 172 3.10 -7.96 6.17
CA TYR A 172 4.16 -8.17 7.18
C TYR A 172 5.46 -7.43 6.84
N ARG A 173 5.80 -7.33 5.54
CA ARG A 173 7.02 -6.64 5.11
C ARG A 173 6.98 -5.13 5.40
N ASP A 174 5.79 -4.54 5.37
CA ASP A 174 5.61 -3.12 5.74
C ASP A 174 5.77 -2.92 7.23
N TYR A 175 5.17 -3.82 8.03
CA TYR A 175 5.36 -3.87 9.48
C TYR A 175 6.85 -4.02 9.84
N ALA A 176 7.54 -4.99 9.25
CA ALA A 176 8.95 -5.25 9.51
C ALA A 176 9.84 -4.06 9.11
N ALA A 177 9.53 -3.40 7.98
CA ALA A 177 10.24 -2.21 7.53
C ALA A 177 10.03 -1.02 8.49
N ALA A 178 8.81 -0.83 8.98
CA ALA A 178 8.50 0.22 9.96
C ALA A 178 9.26 0.01 11.27
N ILE A 179 9.16 -1.19 11.85
CA ILE A 179 9.90 -1.55 13.08
C ILE A 179 11.41 -1.38 12.88
N GLY A 180 11.95 -1.91 11.77
CA GLY A 180 13.39 -1.80 11.45
C GLY A 180 13.86 -0.34 11.24
N ALA A 181 12.96 0.56 10.84
CA ALA A 181 13.22 1.99 10.75
C ALA A 181 12.98 2.75 12.07
N GLY A 182 12.52 2.08 13.13
CA GLY A 182 12.17 2.69 14.40
C GLY A 182 10.88 3.52 14.35
N MET A 183 9.99 3.21 13.40
CA MET A 183 8.71 3.89 13.20
C MET A 183 7.56 3.09 13.83
N ASN A 184 6.44 3.74 14.07
CA ASN A 184 5.21 3.13 14.58
C ASN A 184 4.43 2.50 13.42
N PRO A 185 4.22 1.18 13.37
CA PRO A 185 3.47 0.54 12.32
C PRO A 185 1.96 0.59 12.58
N LEU A 186 1.18 0.71 11.51
CA LEU A 186 -0.25 0.41 11.47
C LEU A 186 -0.49 -0.52 10.28
N VAL A 187 -1.13 -1.66 10.51
CA VAL A 187 -1.26 -2.71 9.50
C VAL A 187 -2.71 -2.94 9.12
N ALA A 188 -3.02 -2.82 7.83
CA ALA A 188 -4.34 -3.07 7.27
C ALA A 188 -4.52 -4.57 6.99
N SER A 189 -5.48 -5.23 7.64
CA SER A 189 -5.81 -6.62 7.35
C SER A 189 -6.96 -6.80 6.35
N TYR A 190 -7.43 -5.69 5.78
CA TYR A 190 -8.41 -5.69 4.69
C TYR A 190 -7.76 -5.70 3.30
N GLY A 191 -6.43 -5.60 3.22
CA GLY A 191 -5.62 -5.65 2.01
C GLY A 191 -5.22 -7.07 1.60
N PHE A 192 -3.98 -7.22 1.17
CA PHE A 192 -3.48 -8.51 0.68
C PHE A 192 -3.17 -9.53 1.77
N GLU A 193 -2.92 -9.18 3.01
CA GLU A 193 -2.78 -10.11 4.14
C GLU A 193 -3.97 -10.02 5.08
N ASP A 194 -4.56 -11.19 5.39
CA ASP A 194 -5.66 -11.28 6.33
C ASP A 194 -5.19 -11.17 7.79
N TYR A 195 -6.17 -10.93 8.68
CA TYR A 195 -5.91 -10.75 10.11
C TYR A 195 -5.23 -11.96 10.75
N ASP A 196 -5.73 -13.17 10.46
CA ASP A 196 -5.23 -14.40 11.10
C ASP A 196 -3.76 -14.64 10.72
N ARG A 197 -3.42 -14.33 9.48
CA ARG A 197 -2.03 -14.42 9.04
C ARG A 197 -1.14 -13.38 9.72
N LEU A 198 -1.58 -12.14 9.82
CA LEU A 198 -0.83 -11.07 10.46
C LEU A 198 -0.67 -11.33 11.97
N ALA A 199 -1.74 -11.68 12.65
CA ALA A 199 -1.75 -11.90 14.10
C ALA A 199 -1.12 -13.23 14.48
N ASP A 200 -1.55 -14.35 13.86
CA ASP A 200 -1.19 -15.68 14.31
C ASP A 200 0.12 -16.17 13.69
N SER A 201 0.33 -15.93 12.39
CA SER A 201 1.52 -16.46 11.70
C SER A 201 2.74 -15.55 11.87
N TYR A 202 2.53 -14.23 11.94
CA TYR A 202 3.62 -13.25 12.09
C TYR A 202 3.70 -12.64 13.48
N ALA A 203 2.80 -12.99 14.39
CA ALA A 203 2.74 -12.49 15.76
C ALA A 203 2.75 -10.95 15.85
N ILE A 204 2.07 -10.29 14.91
CA ILE A 204 1.89 -8.84 14.95
C ILE A 204 0.86 -8.52 16.03
N PRO A 205 1.14 -7.58 16.96
CA PRO A 205 0.21 -7.19 17.99
C PRO A 205 -1.14 -6.71 17.43
N ALA A 206 -2.25 -7.17 18.01
CA ALA A 206 -3.60 -6.88 17.53
C ALA A 206 -3.94 -5.38 17.55
N GLU A 207 -3.33 -4.63 18.48
CA GLU A 207 -3.51 -3.19 18.63
C GLU A 207 -2.99 -2.37 17.45
N VAL A 208 -2.08 -2.90 16.62
CA VAL A 208 -1.60 -2.23 15.43
C VAL A 208 -2.25 -2.75 14.14
N ILE A 209 -3.10 -3.79 14.21
CA ILE A 209 -3.79 -4.35 13.05
C ILE A 209 -5.20 -3.76 12.94
N ALA A 210 -5.47 -3.03 11.86
CA ALA A 210 -6.79 -2.51 11.51
C ALA A 210 -7.53 -3.46 10.59
N ARG A 211 -8.78 -3.81 10.92
CA ARG A 211 -9.62 -4.75 10.15
C ARG A 211 -10.41 -4.08 9.03
N THR A 212 -10.54 -2.76 9.12
CA THR A 212 -11.28 -1.97 8.12
C THR A 212 -10.53 -0.66 7.84
N PRO A 213 -10.79 -0.02 6.67
CA PRO A 213 -10.25 1.32 6.38
C PRO A 213 -10.58 2.31 7.48
N ARG A 214 -11.81 2.29 7.99
CA ARG A 214 -12.25 3.19 9.07
C ARG A 214 -11.42 2.99 10.35
N GLU A 215 -11.16 1.75 10.73
CA GLU A 215 -10.34 1.44 11.91
C GLU A 215 -8.89 1.93 11.74
N LEU A 216 -8.32 1.81 10.54
CA LEU A 216 -6.99 2.37 10.25
C LEU A 216 -6.97 3.89 10.39
N ILE A 217 -7.99 4.56 9.85
CA ILE A 217 -8.16 6.02 9.94
C ILE A 217 -8.25 6.46 11.41
N ASP A 218 -9.12 5.82 12.19
CA ASP A 218 -9.35 6.18 13.58
C ASP A 218 -8.09 5.99 14.43
N ARG A 219 -7.36 4.90 14.24
CA ARG A 219 -6.09 4.62 14.93
C ARG A 219 -5.01 5.63 14.54
N LEU A 220 -4.88 5.93 13.25
CA LEU A 220 -3.89 6.91 12.78
C LEU A 220 -4.23 8.32 13.28
N CYS A 221 -5.48 8.74 13.19
CA CYS A 221 -5.91 10.04 13.71
C CYS A 221 -5.63 10.15 15.21
N HIS A 222 -5.96 9.12 15.99
CA HIS A 222 -5.65 9.09 17.43
C HIS A 222 -4.14 9.19 17.68
N ALA A 223 -3.31 8.45 16.93
CA ALA A 223 -1.86 8.47 17.08
C ALA A 223 -1.22 9.82 16.67
N LEU A 224 -1.92 10.59 15.84
CA LEU A 224 -1.52 11.91 15.37
C LEU A 224 -2.16 13.06 16.19
N ASP A 225 -2.88 12.77 17.26
CA ASP A 225 -3.65 13.77 18.03
C ASP A 225 -4.61 14.59 17.14
N LEU A 226 -5.22 13.93 16.14
CA LEU A 226 -6.24 14.51 15.28
C LEU A 226 -7.62 14.02 15.72
N ASP A 227 -8.62 14.89 15.64
CA ASP A 227 -10.01 14.44 15.83
C ASP A 227 -10.38 13.37 14.82
N PRO A 228 -11.21 12.37 15.18
CA PRO A 228 -11.69 11.40 14.20
C PRO A 228 -12.37 12.12 13.04
N SER A 229 -11.98 11.79 11.80
CA SER A 229 -12.67 12.35 10.64
C SER A 229 -14.15 11.94 10.67
N PRO A 230 -15.11 12.84 10.46
CA PRO A 230 -16.49 12.42 10.27
C PRO A 230 -16.57 11.47 9.09
N PRO A 231 -17.46 10.44 9.13
CA PRO A 231 -17.66 9.59 7.98
C PRO A 231 -18.07 10.43 6.76
N ALA A 232 -17.61 10.05 5.56
CA ALA A 232 -18.05 10.71 4.33
C ALA A 232 -19.58 10.74 4.33
N ARG A 233 -20.18 11.89 4.01
CA ARG A 233 -21.62 11.97 3.84
C ARG A 233 -22.02 11.12 2.63
N PRO A 234 -23.11 10.31 2.77
CA PRO A 234 -23.56 9.45 1.67
C PRO A 234 -23.96 10.23 0.43
#